data_00dd030a0e45cfd21e0b9187d0f72bbc
#
_entry.id   00dd030a0e45cfd21e0b9187d0f72bbc
#
_cell.length_a   1.000
_cell.length_b   1.000
_cell.length_c   1.000
_cell.angle_alpha   90.00
_cell.angle_beta   90.00
_cell.angle_gamma   90.00
#
_symmetry.space_group_name_H-M   'P 1'
#
loop_
_entity.id
_entity.type
_entity.pdbx_description
1 polymer ?
#
loop_
_entity_poly.entity_id
_entity_poly.type
_entity_poly.pdbx_seq_one_letter_code
_entity_poly.pdbx_strand_id
1 'polypeptide(L)'
;MTGSDEALGQRDERLAAVFRDKPEMVIDLPEWMLPYEQADAYRRMDDLAVVEIAGRDSIAAAVRGVEEHGYGNLLPVYAYTGSEHGPWGSIPRAVERLAERLPRVRVHPLLVIGSPGFWRAVNGRFVGDLIRLFGHYTPCTGCHLYLHAVRIPLARRIGNVSVIAGERKSHSGSVKINQVGQALEFYGRFLDSFGIRLLLPVADVADGKQIETILEMPWERGKEQPGCCLSGNYRTAAGDIAPETDDVMRYFTDFAGPATRKIVSAYLEDRVPDHEDCAAAVINDPDAEGRVR
;
A
#
# COMPACT_ATOMS: atom_id res chain seq x y z
N MET A 1 -25.90 -20.53 -33.94
CA MET A 1 -25.09 -19.99 -32.83
C MET A 1 -24.26 -21.12 -32.30
N THR A 2 -22.96 -21.01 -32.43
CA THR A 2 -22.01 -22.08 -32.08
C THR A 2 -21.66 -21.97 -30.60
N GLY A 3 -21.37 -23.08 -29.93
CA GLY A 3 -21.03 -23.09 -28.48
C GLY A 3 -19.86 -22.19 -28.04
N SER A 4 -19.14 -21.56 -28.98
CA SER A 4 -18.14 -20.55 -28.75
C SER A 4 -18.73 -19.18 -28.36
N ASP A 5 -19.88 -18.83 -28.94
CA ASP A 5 -20.50 -17.51 -28.66
C ASP A 5 -21.20 -17.52 -27.28
N GLU A 6 -21.74 -18.66 -26.88
CA GLU A 6 -22.32 -18.83 -25.53
C GLU A 6 -21.26 -18.81 -24.43
N ALA A 7 -20.09 -19.42 -24.68
CA ALA A 7 -18.97 -19.42 -23.74
C ALA A 7 -18.33 -18.02 -23.60
N LEU A 8 -18.30 -17.22 -24.67
CA LEU A 8 -17.83 -15.83 -24.64
C LEU A 8 -18.81 -14.93 -23.88
N GLY A 9 -20.13 -15.09 -24.12
CA GLY A 9 -21.15 -14.34 -23.37
C GLY A 9 -21.11 -14.59 -21.86
N GLN A 10 -20.97 -15.86 -21.44
CA GLN A 10 -20.82 -16.23 -20.03
C GLN A 10 -19.52 -15.70 -19.41
N ARG A 11 -18.44 -15.61 -20.19
CA ARG A 11 -17.18 -15.04 -19.75
C ARG A 11 -17.30 -13.54 -19.51
N ASP A 12 -17.98 -12.82 -20.40
CA ASP A 12 -18.21 -11.38 -20.29
C ASP A 12 -19.12 -11.02 -19.12
N GLU A 13 -20.15 -11.82 -18.85
CA GLU A 13 -21.01 -11.65 -17.67
C GLU A 13 -20.26 -11.89 -16.36
N ARG A 14 -19.39 -12.89 -16.31
CA ARG A 14 -18.52 -13.15 -15.14
C ARG A 14 -17.54 -12.00 -14.88
N LEU A 15 -16.90 -11.49 -15.93
CA LEU A 15 -16.01 -10.33 -15.84
C LEU A 15 -16.78 -9.10 -15.39
N ALA A 16 -17.95 -8.84 -15.96
CA ALA A 16 -18.81 -7.73 -15.58
C ALA A 16 -19.30 -7.84 -14.12
N ALA A 17 -19.53 -9.04 -13.59
CA ALA A 17 -19.88 -9.26 -12.20
C ALA A 17 -18.70 -8.94 -11.27
N VAL A 18 -17.47 -9.39 -11.62
CA VAL A 18 -16.26 -9.08 -10.86
C VAL A 18 -16.01 -7.56 -10.79
N PHE A 19 -16.24 -6.85 -11.89
CA PHE A 19 -16.06 -5.39 -11.91
C PHE A 19 -17.16 -4.63 -11.20
N ARG A 20 -18.39 -5.16 -11.10
CA ARG A 20 -19.48 -4.53 -10.34
C ARG A 20 -19.23 -4.51 -8.84
N ASP A 21 -18.57 -5.53 -8.31
CA ASP A 21 -18.24 -5.63 -6.88
C ASP A 21 -16.98 -4.86 -6.50
N LYS A 22 -16.29 -4.28 -7.48
CA LYS A 22 -15.07 -3.51 -7.26
C LYS A 22 -15.43 -2.13 -6.72
N PRO A 23 -14.80 -1.67 -5.63
CA PRO A 23 -15.04 -0.34 -5.11
C PRO A 23 -14.66 0.74 -6.13
N GLU A 24 -15.41 1.85 -6.16
CA GLU A 24 -15.07 2.99 -6.98
C GLU A 24 -13.68 3.52 -6.59
N MET A 25 -12.85 3.73 -7.58
CA MET A 25 -11.47 4.18 -7.38
C MET A 25 -11.28 5.62 -7.81
N VAL A 26 -10.63 6.38 -6.98
CA VAL A 26 -10.00 7.62 -7.40
C VAL A 26 -8.65 7.28 -8.01
N ILE A 27 -8.55 7.39 -9.33
CA ILE A 27 -7.37 7.04 -10.11
C ILE A 27 -6.66 8.32 -10.39
N ASP A 28 -6.04 9.02 -10.25
CA ASP A 28 -5.35 10.28 -10.52
C ASP A 28 -5.47 11.28 -9.37
N LEU A 29 -4.35 11.53 -8.78
CA LEU A 29 -4.12 12.49 -7.74
C LEU A 29 -3.66 13.82 -8.39
N PRO A 30 -3.93 14.98 -7.85
CA PRO A 30 -4.15 15.37 -6.47
C PRO A 30 -5.52 16.00 -6.14
N GLU A 31 -6.26 16.57 -7.08
CA GLU A 31 -7.49 17.32 -6.72
C GLU A 31 -8.71 16.44 -6.50
N TRP A 32 -8.69 15.24 -7.03
CA TRP A 32 -9.83 14.33 -7.15
C TRP A 32 -9.90 13.32 -6.01
N MET A 33 -8.86 13.21 -5.21
CA MET A 33 -8.82 12.32 -4.06
C MET A 33 -9.90 12.68 -3.05
N LEU A 34 -10.09 13.97 -2.84
CA LEU A 34 -11.13 14.54 -2.00
C LEU A 34 -11.58 15.89 -2.56
N PRO A 35 -12.88 16.19 -2.58
CA PRO A 35 -13.38 17.53 -2.78
C PRO A 35 -12.75 18.50 -1.78
N TYR A 36 -12.50 19.74 -2.22
CA TYR A 36 -11.85 20.76 -1.39
C TYR A 36 -12.52 20.94 -0.03
N GLU A 37 -13.85 21.01 -0.02
CA GLU A 37 -14.65 21.17 1.22
C GLU A 37 -14.45 20.01 2.20
N GLN A 38 -14.33 18.77 1.68
CA GLN A 38 -14.10 17.60 2.51
C GLN A 38 -12.67 17.57 3.04
N ALA A 39 -11.69 17.92 2.23
CA ALA A 39 -10.30 18.06 2.66
C ALA A 39 -10.13 19.12 3.74
N ASP A 40 -10.84 20.25 3.60
CA ASP A 40 -10.85 21.34 4.58
C ASP A 40 -11.55 20.94 5.88
N ALA A 41 -12.63 20.15 5.80
CA ALA A 41 -13.26 19.58 6.98
C ALA A 41 -12.33 18.65 7.77
N TYR A 42 -11.60 17.76 7.09
CA TYR A 42 -10.60 16.89 7.73
C TYR A 42 -9.44 17.69 8.31
N ARG A 43 -8.98 18.73 7.66
CA ARG A 43 -7.89 19.60 8.13
C ARG A 43 -8.17 20.28 9.46
N ARG A 44 -9.45 20.46 9.82
CA ARG A 44 -9.89 21.05 11.10
C ARG A 44 -9.97 20.03 12.24
N MET A 45 -9.67 18.77 12.00
CA MET A 45 -9.67 17.72 13.00
C MET A 45 -8.27 17.52 13.56
N ASP A 46 -8.04 17.85 14.81
CA ASP A 46 -6.72 17.76 15.45
C ASP A 46 -6.29 16.32 15.75
N ASP A 47 -7.25 15.39 15.85
CA ASP A 47 -7.07 13.99 16.26
C ASP A 47 -7.34 12.97 15.12
N LEU A 48 -7.13 13.40 13.88
CA LEU A 48 -7.32 12.58 12.69
C LEU A 48 -6.05 11.77 12.35
N ALA A 49 -6.22 10.51 11.96
CA ALA A 49 -5.20 9.71 11.29
C ALA A 49 -5.76 9.05 10.03
N VAL A 50 -4.92 8.90 9.01
CA VAL A 50 -5.15 8.00 7.88
C VAL A 50 -4.84 6.58 8.30
N VAL A 51 -5.73 5.65 8.01
CA VAL A 51 -5.54 4.22 8.32
C VAL A 51 -5.47 3.42 7.03
N GLU A 52 -4.41 2.66 6.86
CA GLU A 52 -4.34 1.66 5.82
C GLU A 52 -5.41 0.60 6.04
N ILE A 53 -6.18 0.29 5.00
CA ILE A 53 -7.09 -0.84 5.00
C ILE A 53 -6.57 -1.87 3.98
N ALA A 54 -6.17 -3.02 4.48
CA ALA A 54 -5.70 -4.13 3.65
C ALA A 54 -6.25 -5.47 4.15
N GLY A 55 -6.36 -5.64 5.45
CA GLY A 55 -6.83 -6.86 6.08
C GLY A 55 -6.63 -6.83 7.60
N ARG A 56 -6.53 -8.00 8.20
CA ARG A 56 -6.45 -8.22 9.64
C ARG A 56 -5.41 -7.35 10.34
N ASP A 57 -4.19 -7.35 9.85
CA ASP A 57 -3.06 -6.71 10.51
C ASP A 57 -3.20 -5.16 10.48
N SER A 58 -3.81 -4.60 9.43
CA SER A 58 -4.10 -3.17 9.33
C SER A 58 -5.18 -2.72 10.30
N ILE A 59 -6.23 -3.53 10.51
CA ILE A 59 -7.27 -3.23 11.52
C ILE A 59 -6.68 -3.28 12.93
N ALA A 60 -5.86 -4.28 13.24
CA ALA A 60 -5.17 -4.37 14.52
C ALA A 60 -4.22 -3.18 14.76
N ALA A 61 -3.53 -2.72 13.71
CA ALA A 61 -2.70 -1.52 13.77
C ALA A 61 -3.54 -0.26 14.06
N ALA A 62 -4.71 -0.14 13.46
CA ALA A 62 -5.62 0.97 13.74
C ALA A 62 -6.09 0.97 15.19
N VAL A 63 -6.49 -0.19 15.74
CA VAL A 63 -6.89 -0.34 17.15
C VAL A 63 -5.76 0.11 18.08
N ARG A 64 -4.55 -0.44 17.91
CA ARG A 64 -3.40 -0.03 18.72
C ARG A 64 -3.00 1.43 18.54
N GLY A 65 -3.04 1.93 17.30
CA GLY A 65 -2.75 3.33 17.02
C GLY A 65 -3.68 4.29 17.78
N VAL A 66 -4.96 3.94 17.90
CA VAL A 66 -5.92 4.68 18.73
C VAL A 66 -5.57 4.57 20.22
N GLU A 67 -5.28 3.38 20.72
CA GLU A 67 -4.93 3.16 22.11
C GLU A 67 -3.65 3.90 22.53
N GLU A 68 -2.64 3.96 21.66
CA GLU A 68 -1.34 4.58 21.92
C GLU A 68 -1.33 6.10 21.73
N HIS A 69 -2.15 6.64 20.82
CA HIS A 69 -2.07 8.04 20.40
C HIS A 69 -3.37 8.84 20.61
N GLY A 70 -4.48 8.20 20.98
CA GLY A 70 -5.72 8.87 21.31
C GLY A 70 -6.47 9.46 20.12
N TYR A 71 -6.31 8.91 18.90
CA TYR A 71 -7.06 9.39 17.73
C TYR A 71 -8.57 9.20 17.93
N GLY A 72 -9.33 10.28 17.78
CA GLY A 72 -10.79 10.26 17.81
C GLY A 72 -11.42 10.15 16.42
N ASN A 73 -10.62 10.34 15.36
CA ASN A 73 -11.06 10.29 13.97
C ASN A 73 -10.10 9.43 13.14
N LEU A 74 -10.65 8.47 12.37
CA LEU A 74 -9.89 7.63 11.46
C LEU A 74 -10.44 7.75 10.05
N LEU A 75 -9.56 8.04 9.07
CA LEU A 75 -9.89 7.99 7.65
C LEU A 75 -9.35 6.69 7.06
N PRO A 76 -10.22 5.68 6.83
CA PRO A 76 -9.84 4.43 6.20
C PRO A 76 -9.48 4.65 4.73
N VAL A 77 -8.31 4.17 4.32
CA VAL A 77 -7.82 4.32 2.94
C VAL A 77 -7.33 2.97 2.41
N TYR A 78 -7.96 2.49 1.36
CA TYR A 78 -7.48 1.35 0.59
C TYR A 78 -6.70 1.86 -0.63
N ALA A 79 -5.45 1.42 -0.78
CA ALA A 79 -4.64 1.74 -1.95
C ALA A 79 -4.64 0.56 -2.93
N TYR A 80 -5.18 0.78 -4.13
CA TYR A 80 -5.28 -0.22 -5.18
C TYR A 80 -3.98 -0.33 -5.98
N THR A 81 -3.53 -1.58 -6.23
CA THR A 81 -2.30 -1.86 -6.98
C THR A 81 -2.55 -2.47 -8.36
N GLY A 82 -3.70 -3.09 -8.57
CA GLY A 82 -4.02 -3.87 -9.77
C GLY A 82 -3.57 -5.33 -9.68
N SER A 83 -2.92 -5.74 -8.59
CA SER A 83 -2.48 -7.11 -8.36
C SER A 83 -3.43 -7.92 -7.48
N GLU A 84 -4.50 -7.31 -7.01
CA GLU A 84 -5.45 -7.91 -6.09
C GLU A 84 -6.44 -8.82 -6.82
N HIS A 85 -6.84 -9.87 -6.09
CA HIS A 85 -7.92 -10.76 -6.51
C HIS A 85 -8.75 -11.22 -5.30
N GLY A 86 -9.98 -11.69 -5.54
CA GLY A 86 -10.84 -12.29 -4.53
C GLY A 86 -11.97 -11.38 -4.06
N PRO A 87 -12.45 -11.51 -2.83
CA PRO A 87 -13.68 -10.88 -2.37
C PRO A 87 -13.50 -9.39 -2.07
N TRP A 88 -13.74 -8.53 -3.04
CA TRP A 88 -13.68 -7.07 -2.87
C TRP A 88 -14.57 -6.54 -1.74
N GLY A 89 -15.74 -7.15 -1.52
CA GLY A 89 -16.62 -6.83 -0.40
C GLY A 89 -16.00 -7.03 0.99
N SER A 90 -14.83 -7.67 1.09
CA SER A 90 -14.09 -7.78 2.35
C SER A 90 -13.48 -6.44 2.80
N ILE A 91 -13.20 -5.52 1.87
CA ILE A 91 -12.61 -4.21 2.18
C ILE A 91 -13.59 -3.32 2.96
N PRO A 92 -14.83 -3.05 2.49
CA PRO A 92 -15.80 -2.31 3.29
C PRO A 92 -16.14 -3.04 4.60
N ARG A 93 -16.25 -4.38 4.60
CA ARG A 93 -16.46 -5.13 5.84
C ARG A 93 -15.34 -4.96 6.87
N ALA A 94 -14.09 -4.81 6.42
CA ALA A 94 -12.98 -4.52 7.32
C ALA A 94 -13.15 -3.14 8.01
N VAL A 95 -13.68 -2.16 7.29
CA VAL A 95 -14.01 -0.83 7.84
C VAL A 95 -15.17 -0.91 8.84
N GLU A 96 -16.21 -1.67 8.53
CA GLU A 96 -17.34 -1.93 9.45
C GLU A 96 -16.83 -2.56 10.76
N ARG A 97 -15.99 -3.59 10.66
CA ARG A 97 -15.36 -4.24 11.84
C ARG A 97 -14.49 -3.28 12.65
N LEU A 98 -13.76 -2.39 11.98
CA LEU A 98 -13.00 -1.36 12.67
C LEU A 98 -13.91 -0.43 13.46
N ALA A 99 -15.04 0.00 12.87
CA ALA A 99 -16.01 0.84 13.55
C ALA A 99 -16.69 0.12 14.74
N GLU A 100 -17.01 -1.16 14.59
CA GLU A 100 -17.56 -2.00 15.68
C GLU A 100 -16.57 -2.15 16.85
N ARG A 101 -15.26 -2.34 16.53
CA ARG A 101 -14.20 -2.49 17.54
C ARG A 101 -13.88 -1.20 18.28
N LEU A 102 -14.11 -0.05 17.64
CA LEU A 102 -13.79 1.28 18.15
C LEU A 102 -15.04 2.20 18.26
N PRO A 103 -16.05 1.84 19.09
CA PRO A 103 -17.34 2.55 19.10
C PRO A 103 -17.27 4.00 19.57
N ARG A 104 -16.15 4.44 20.15
CA ARG A 104 -15.93 5.83 20.59
C ARG A 104 -15.13 6.66 19.59
N VAL A 105 -14.63 6.04 18.52
CA VAL A 105 -13.84 6.68 17.46
C VAL A 105 -14.72 6.85 16.24
N ARG A 106 -14.64 7.99 15.61
CA ARG A 106 -15.34 8.23 14.36
C ARG A 106 -14.55 7.63 13.21
N VAL A 107 -15.01 6.50 12.69
CA VAL A 107 -14.50 5.90 11.46
C VAL A 107 -15.22 6.54 10.29
N HIS A 108 -14.48 7.28 9.47
CA HIS A 108 -15.02 7.97 8.30
C HIS A 108 -15.28 6.99 7.13
N PRO A 109 -16.03 7.38 6.10
CA PRO A 109 -16.22 6.56 4.91
C PRO A 109 -14.90 6.13 4.29
N LEU A 110 -14.88 4.88 3.77
CA LEU A 110 -13.73 4.34 3.06
C LEU A 110 -13.38 5.17 1.83
N LEU A 111 -12.13 5.57 1.73
CA LEU A 111 -11.56 6.16 0.53
C LEU A 111 -10.72 5.11 -0.20
N VAL A 112 -11.00 4.89 -1.47
CA VAL A 112 -10.20 4.02 -2.34
C VAL A 112 -9.38 4.88 -3.28
N ILE A 113 -8.06 4.74 -3.20
CA ILE A 113 -7.12 5.48 -4.03
C ILE A 113 -6.27 4.53 -4.86
N GLY A 114 -5.70 5.01 -5.95
CA GLY A 114 -4.77 4.24 -6.74
C GLY A 114 -4.18 5.05 -7.88
N SER A 115 -2.97 4.71 -8.26
CA SER A 115 -2.27 5.23 -9.42
C SER A 115 -1.56 4.10 -10.13
N PRO A 116 -2.23 3.41 -11.10
CA PRO A 116 -1.63 2.32 -11.85
C PRO A 116 -0.34 2.70 -12.57
N GLY A 117 -0.26 3.94 -13.08
CA GLY A 117 0.94 4.48 -13.72
C GLY A 117 2.11 4.58 -12.74
N PHE A 118 1.87 5.10 -11.54
CA PHE A 118 2.88 5.17 -10.49
C PHE A 118 3.34 3.77 -10.05
N TRP A 119 2.39 2.87 -9.75
CA TRP A 119 2.73 1.50 -9.36
C TRP A 119 3.57 0.81 -10.45
N ARG A 120 3.17 0.94 -11.72
CA ARG A 120 3.87 0.35 -12.86
C ARG A 120 5.28 0.92 -13.03
N ALA A 121 5.46 2.23 -12.88
CA ALA A 121 6.75 2.89 -13.03
C ALA A 121 7.80 2.38 -12.04
N VAL A 122 7.42 2.18 -10.78
CA VAL A 122 8.34 1.69 -9.74
C VAL A 122 8.44 0.17 -9.65
N ASN A 123 7.53 -0.59 -10.31
CA ASN A 123 7.50 -2.05 -10.21
C ASN A 123 7.66 -2.76 -11.55
N GLY A 124 6.77 -2.54 -12.50
CA GLY A 124 6.61 -3.45 -13.63
C GLY A 124 7.19 -2.96 -14.95
N ARG A 125 7.48 -1.66 -15.09
CA ARG A 125 7.85 -1.06 -16.38
C ARG A 125 9.28 -1.38 -16.80
N PHE A 126 10.20 -1.39 -15.86
CA PHE A 126 11.64 -1.49 -16.11
C PHE A 126 12.26 -2.80 -15.60
N VAL A 127 11.52 -3.90 -15.65
CA VAL A 127 11.95 -5.20 -15.08
C VAL A 127 13.32 -5.64 -15.59
N GLY A 128 13.60 -5.50 -16.88
CA GLY A 128 14.88 -5.88 -17.47
C GLY A 128 16.05 -5.06 -16.90
N ASP A 129 15.86 -3.75 -16.75
CA ASP A 129 16.86 -2.85 -16.19
C ASP A 129 17.05 -3.11 -14.69
N LEU A 130 15.99 -3.37 -13.95
CA LEU A 130 16.05 -3.67 -12.53
C LEU A 130 16.81 -4.97 -12.26
N ILE A 131 16.58 -6.01 -13.07
CA ILE A 131 17.37 -7.26 -12.99
C ILE A 131 18.84 -6.99 -13.30
N ARG A 132 19.15 -6.20 -14.32
CA ARG A 132 20.53 -5.86 -14.71
C ARG A 132 21.25 -5.06 -13.60
N LEU A 133 20.56 -4.12 -12.96
CA LEU A 133 21.14 -3.23 -11.95
C LEU A 133 21.23 -3.87 -10.57
N PHE A 134 20.22 -4.64 -10.17
CA PHE A 134 20.09 -5.15 -8.79
C PHE A 134 20.18 -6.67 -8.67
N GLY A 135 20.34 -7.39 -9.79
CA GLY A 135 20.44 -8.86 -9.81
C GLY A 135 19.11 -9.59 -9.57
N HIS A 136 18.02 -8.87 -9.27
CA HIS A 136 16.71 -9.46 -8.99
C HIS A 136 15.57 -8.56 -9.43
N TYR A 137 14.37 -9.17 -9.49
CA TYR A 137 13.09 -8.44 -9.61
C TYR A 137 12.14 -8.94 -8.53
N THR A 138 11.76 -8.04 -7.64
CA THR A 138 10.91 -8.35 -6.48
C THR A 138 9.82 -7.28 -6.35
N PRO A 139 8.70 -7.41 -7.09
CA PRO A 139 7.65 -6.39 -7.09
C PRO A 139 7.05 -6.11 -5.71
N CYS A 140 7.09 -7.04 -4.76
CA CYS A 140 6.58 -6.82 -3.41
C CYS A 140 7.25 -5.63 -2.70
N THR A 141 8.55 -5.38 -2.93
CA THR A 141 9.29 -4.29 -2.27
C THR A 141 8.82 -2.93 -2.77
N GLY A 142 8.84 -2.70 -4.08
CA GLY A 142 8.35 -1.46 -4.67
C GLY A 142 6.84 -1.26 -4.49
N CYS A 143 6.07 -2.36 -4.46
CA CYS A 143 4.64 -2.30 -4.18
C CYS A 143 4.36 -1.74 -2.78
N HIS A 144 5.06 -2.20 -1.73
CA HIS A 144 4.86 -1.66 -0.38
C HIS A 144 5.33 -0.21 -0.26
N LEU A 145 6.43 0.18 -0.91
CA LEU A 145 6.80 1.60 -1.00
C LEU A 145 5.69 2.42 -1.65
N TYR A 146 5.12 1.93 -2.78
CA TYR A 146 3.99 2.57 -3.42
C TYR A 146 2.78 2.69 -2.50
N LEU A 147 2.40 1.61 -1.79
CA LEU A 147 1.27 1.62 -0.87
C LEU A 147 1.39 2.72 0.20
N HIS A 148 2.58 2.94 0.74
CA HIS A 148 2.80 4.03 1.68
C HIS A 148 2.86 5.40 0.99
N ALA A 149 3.59 5.50 -0.11
CA ALA A 149 3.87 6.76 -0.77
C ALA A 149 2.63 7.39 -1.44
N VAL A 150 1.71 6.59 -1.99
CA VAL A 150 0.48 7.08 -2.63
C VAL A 150 -0.46 7.79 -1.64
N ARG A 151 -0.29 7.55 -0.33
CA ARG A 151 -1.04 8.24 0.74
C ARG A 151 -0.44 9.58 1.14
N ILE A 152 0.81 9.89 0.77
CA ILE A 152 1.48 11.14 1.14
C ILE A 152 0.73 12.37 0.67
N PRO A 153 0.31 12.49 -0.61
CA PRO A 153 -0.42 13.66 -1.08
C PRO A 153 -1.74 13.88 -0.31
N LEU A 154 -2.47 12.79 -0.02
CA LEU A 154 -3.68 12.85 0.80
C LEU A 154 -3.39 13.35 2.21
N ALA A 155 -2.45 12.71 2.91
CA ALA A 155 -2.10 13.04 4.29
C ALA A 155 -1.61 14.50 4.41
N ARG A 156 -0.86 15.00 3.43
CA ARG A 156 -0.45 16.40 3.33
C ARG A 156 -1.63 17.33 3.13
N ARG A 157 -2.54 16.98 2.23
CA ARG A 157 -3.70 17.81 1.90
C ARG A 157 -4.65 18.00 3.08
N ILE A 158 -4.79 17.01 3.94
CA ILE A 158 -5.69 17.05 5.11
C ILE A 158 -4.99 17.44 6.42
N GLY A 159 -3.81 18.04 6.37
CA GLY A 159 -3.18 18.66 7.54
C GLY A 159 -1.94 17.94 8.07
N ASN A 160 -1.22 17.21 7.23
CA ASN A 160 -0.01 16.44 7.61
C ASN A 160 -0.31 15.36 8.67
N VAL A 161 -1.43 14.68 8.51
CA VAL A 161 -1.86 13.66 9.45
C VAL A 161 -0.99 12.42 9.39
N SER A 162 -0.87 11.70 10.50
CA SER A 162 -0.15 10.44 10.56
C SER A 162 -0.83 9.36 9.71
N VAL A 163 -0.04 8.42 9.19
CA VAL A 163 -0.51 7.22 8.50
C VAL A 163 -0.26 6.01 9.40
N ILE A 164 -1.30 5.25 9.69
CA ILE A 164 -1.22 3.99 10.45
C ILE A 164 -1.27 2.83 9.46
N ALA A 165 -0.29 1.92 9.54
CA ALA A 165 -0.22 0.74 8.65
C ALA A 165 0.05 -0.56 9.42
N GLY A 166 -0.40 -1.67 8.84
CA GLY A 166 -0.39 -3.00 9.43
C GLY A 166 0.87 -3.84 9.15
N GLU A 167 2.01 -3.20 8.95
CA GLU A 167 3.26 -3.90 8.68
C GLU A 167 3.77 -4.65 9.90
N ARG A 168 4.32 -5.86 9.68
CA ARG A 168 4.87 -6.72 10.73
C ARG A 168 6.19 -7.34 10.32
N LYS A 169 7.21 -7.28 11.16
CA LYS A 169 8.55 -7.86 10.92
C LYS A 169 8.52 -9.39 10.80
N SER A 170 7.55 -10.04 11.42
CA SER A 170 7.43 -11.51 11.41
C SER A 170 5.97 -11.96 11.38
N HIS A 171 5.72 -13.09 10.77
CA HIS A 171 4.40 -13.73 10.66
C HIS A 171 4.47 -15.19 11.14
N SER A 172 4.52 -15.37 12.45
CA SER A 172 4.67 -16.70 13.09
C SER A 172 5.94 -17.43 12.59
N GLY A 173 7.06 -16.72 12.57
CA GLY A 173 8.36 -17.23 12.12
C GLY A 173 8.65 -17.06 10.62
N SER A 174 7.66 -16.68 9.82
CA SER A 174 7.88 -16.34 8.41
C SER A 174 8.20 -14.84 8.26
N VAL A 175 9.19 -14.52 7.46
CA VAL A 175 9.57 -13.15 7.11
C VAL A 175 9.15 -12.85 5.67
N LYS A 176 8.68 -11.64 5.42
CA LYS A 176 8.43 -11.13 4.09
C LYS A 176 9.52 -10.10 3.74
N ILE A 177 10.06 -10.19 2.53
CA ILE A 177 11.18 -9.33 2.10
C ILE A 177 10.85 -7.84 2.17
N ASN A 178 9.63 -7.47 1.90
CA ASN A 178 9.11 -6.10 1.96
C ASN A 178 8.77 -5.63 3.39
N GLN A 179 8.95 -6.49 4.41
CA GLN A 179 8.67 -6.22 5.83
C GLN A 179 9.88 -6.52 6.73
N VAL A 180 11.08 -6.73 6.16
CA VAL A 180 12.31 -6.76 6.95
C VAL A 180 12.51 -5.41 7.66
N GLY A 181 13.19 -5.42 8.80
CA GLY A 181 13.34 -4.22 9.63
C GLY A 181 13.86 -3.01 8.84
N GLN A 182 14.87 -3.20 8.00
CA GLN A 182 15.45 -2.15 7.15
C GLN A 182 14.45 -1.55 6.16
N ALA A 183 13.56 -2.40 5.59
CA ALA A 183 12.51 -1.90 4.70
C ALA A 183 11.49 -1.04 5.46
N LEU A 184 11.06 -1.47 6.64
CA LEU A 184 10.14 -0.69 7.47
C LEU A 184 10.76 0.64 7.91
N GLU A 185 12.04 0.65 8.26
CA GLU A 185 12.77 1.89 8.57
C GLU A 185 12.87 2.81 7.35
N PHE A 186 13.10 2.23 6.17
CA PHE A 186 13.12 3.00 4.92
C PHE A 186 11.78 3.68 4.67
N TYR A 187 10.66 2.97 4.77
CA TYR A 187 9.32 3.55 4.60
C TYR A 187 9.06 4.68 5.61
N GLY A 188 9.42 4.47 6.88
CA GLY A 188 9.28 5.48 7.92
C GLY A 188 10.05 6.76 7.58
N ARG A 189 11.35 6.65 7.27
CA ARG A 189 12.19 7.78 6.86
C ARG A 189 11.71 8.45 5.58
N PHE A 190 11.20 7.63 4.63
CA PHE A 190 10.70 8.16 3.36
C PHE A 190 9.47 9.06 3.59
N LEU A 191 8.48 8.61 4.36
CA LEU A 191 7.30 9.42 4.69
C LEU A 191 7.67 10.65 5.52
N ASP A 192 8.55 10.49 6.50
CA ASP A 192 9.03 11.56 7.35
C ASP A 192 9.70 12.69 6.54
N SER A 193 10.43 12.36 5.48
CA SER A 193 11.01 13.34 4.55
C SER A 193 9.99 14.23 3.83
N PHE A 194 8.72 13.86 3.87
CA PHE A 194 7.58 14.66 3.41
C PHE A 194 6.76 15.24 4.58
N GLY A 195 7.23 15.13 5.81
CA GLY A 195 6.54 15.60 7.01
C GLY A 195 5.33 14.74 7.39
N ILE A 196 5.30 13.48 6.99
CA ILE A 196 4.26 12.51 7.33
C ILE A 196 4.82 11.41 8.23
N ARG A 197 4.24 11.25 9.40
CA ARG A 197 4.60 10.19 10.34
C ARG A 197 3.94 8.87 9.96
N LEU A 198 4.76 7.83 9.69
CA LEU A 198 4.28 6.46 9.54
C LEU A 198 4.29 5.76 10.90
N LEU A 199 3.13 5.28 11.33
CA LEU A 199 2.96 4.53 12.57
C LEU A 199 2.77 3.05 12.24
N LEU A 200 3.57 2.19 12.85
CA LEU A 200 3.56 0.73 12.68
C LEU A 200 3.32 0.03 14.02
N PRO A 201 2.14 0.19 14.65
CA PRO A 201 1.92 -0.23 16.05
C PRO A 201 1.99 -1.74 16.25
N VAL A 202 1.88 -2.53 15.18
CA VAL A 202 1.95 -4.00 15.22
C VAL A 202 3.26 -4.56 14.64
N ALA A 203 4.26 -3.71 14.35
CA ALA A 203 5.51 -4.14 13.70
C ALA A 203 6.21 -5.28 14.43
N ASP A 204 6.21 -5.26 15.75
CA ASP A 204 6.86 -6.26 16.59
C ASP A 204 5.93 -7.40 17.07
N VAL A 205 4.67 -7.43 16.61
CA VAL A 205 3.73 -8.51 16.92
C VAL A 205 3.98 -9.68 15.96
N ALA A 206 4.73 -10.67 16.41
CA ALA A 206 5.09 -11.82 15.58
C ALA A 206 3.98 -12.86 15.43
N ASP A 207 3.17 -13.09 16.47
CA ASP A 207 2.15 -14.13 16.48
C ASP A 207 0.80 -13.62 15.94
N GLY A 208 0.19 -14.41 15.05
CA GLY A 208 -1.14 -14.14 14.53
C GLY A 208 -2.26 -14.20 15.58
N LYS A 209 -2.09 -15.00 16.64
CA LYS A 209 -3.06 -15.04 17.76
C LYS A 209 -3.05 -13.74 18.57
N GLN A 210 -1.89 -13.11 18.73
CA GLN A 210 -1.80 -11.80 19.38
C GLN A 210 -2.55 -10.73 18.57
N ILE A 211 -2.51 -10.80 17.23
CA ILE A 211 -3.32 -9.92 16.37
C ILE A 211 -4.82 -10.15 16.63
N GLU A 212 -5.27 -11.40 16.72
CA GLU A 212 -6.68 -11.72 17.01
C GLU A 212 -7.09 -11.26 18.42
N THR A 213 -6.17 -11.29 19.37
CA THR A 213 -6.40 -10.73 20.71
C THR A 213 -6.59 -9.21 20.69
N ILE A 214 -5.80 -8.48 19.88
CA ILE A 214 -5.97 -7.03 19.70
C ILE A 214 -7.32 -6.70 19.07
N LEU A 215 -7.72 -7.51 18.09
CA LEU A 215 -9.00 -7.34 17.41
C LEU A 215 -10.21 -7.65 18.29
N GLU A 216 -10.05 -8.55 19.27
CA GLU A 216 -11.15 -9.13 20.07
C GLU A 216 -12.25 -9.78 19.21
N MET A 217 -11.90 -10.21 18.01
CA MET A 217 -12.80 -10.86 17.06
C MET A 217 -12.07 -11.91 16.22
N PRO A 218 -12.78 -12.99 15.82
CA PRO A 218 -12.20 -13.99 14.92
C PRO A 218 -11.96 -13.41 13.52
N TRP A 219 -10.96 -13.96 12.83
CA TRP A 219 -10.63 -13.58 11.47
C TRP A 219 -10.40 -14.81 10.58
N GLU A 220 -11.20 -14.96 9.52
CA GLU A 220 -11.04 -16.05 8.57
C GLU A 220 -10.03 -15.72 7.47
N ARG A 221 -8.84 -16.34 7.57
CA ARG A 221 -7.80 -16.17 6.56
C ARG A 221 -8.28 -16.59 5.17
N GLY A 222 -7.93 -15.81 4.15
CA GLY A 222 -8.25 -16.10 2.76
C GLY A 222 -9.68 -15.76 2.32
N LYS A 223 -10.57 -15.40 3.26
CA LYS A 223 -11.95 -15.00 2.94
C LYS A 223 -12.25 -13.54 3.26
N GLU A 224 -11.52 -12.96 4.19
CA GLU A 224 -11.82 -11.63 4.76
C GLU A 224 -10.83 -10.55 4.32
N GLN A 225 -10.04 -10.83 3.29
CA GLN A 225 -9.17 -9.85 2.64
C GLN A 225 -8.88 -10.26 1.20
N PRO A 226 -8.66 -9.32 0.27
CA PRO A 226 -8.18 -9.65 -1.06
C PRO A 226 -6.83 -10.35 -1.00
N GLY A 227 -6.61 -11.29 -1.91
CA GLY A 227 -5.30 -11.86 -2.19
C GLY A 227 -4.50 -10.98 -3.14
N CYS A 228 -3.21 -11.26 -3.27
CA CYS A 228 -2.34 -10.63 -4.25
C CYS A 228 -1.70 -11.70 -5.14
N CYS A 229 -1.83 -11.58 -6.46
CA CYS A 229 -1.28 -12.54 -7.42
C CYS A 229 0.27 -12.53 -7.47
N LEU A 230 0.90 -11.50 -6.91
CA LEU A 230 2.35 -11.35 -6.80
C LEU A 230 2.90 -11.76 -5.43
N SER A 231 2.04 -12.21 -4.51
CA SER A 231 2.46 -12.57 -3.15
C SER A 231 3.47 -13.72 -3.16
N GLY A 232 4.61 -13.52 -2.47
CA GLY A 232 5.66 -14.53 -2.36
C GLY A 232 6.56 -14.68 -3.60
N ASN A 233 6.47 -13.80 -4.59
CA ASN A 233 7.28 -13.84 -5.81
C ASN A 233 8.80 -13.71 -5.59
N TYR A 234 9.21 -13.34 -4.38
CA TYR A 234 10.61 -13.25 -3.94
C TYR A 234 11.16 -14.56 -3.38
N ARG A 235 10.37 -15.63 -3.41
CA ARG A 235 10.80 -16.94 -2.89
C ARG A 235 11.31 -17.85 -3.99
N THR A 236 12.33 -18.64 -3.64
CA THR A 236 12.79 -19.75 -4.46
C THR A 236 11.76 -20.90 -4.47
N ALA A 237 11.95 -21.88 -5.32
CA ALA A 237 11.14 -23.10 -5.31
C ALA A 237 11.23 -23.88 -3.98
N ALA A 238 12.32 -23.71 -3.22
CA ALA A 238 12.47 -24.27 -1.88
C ALA A 238 11.78 -23.45 -0.78
N GLY A 239 11.26 -22.26 -1.12
CA GLY A 239 10.57 -21.39 -0.18
C GLY A 239 11.46 -20.35 0.50
N ASP A 240 12.77 -20.35 0.24
CA ASP A 240 13.71 -19.38 0.77
C ASP A 240 13.54 -18.01 0.11
N ILE A 241 13.93 -16.95 0.81
CA ILE A 241 13.99 -15.60 0.23
C ILE A 241 15.16 -15.54 -0.74
N ALA A 242 14.89 -15.19 -2.01
CA ALA A 242 15.92 -15.18 -3.06
C ALA A 242 16.86 -13.97 -3.01
N PRO A 243 16.37 -12.70 -2.90
CA PRO A 243 17.27 -11.55 -2.83
C PRO A 243 17.83 -11.36 -1.42
N GLU A 244 19.07 -10.92 -1.34
CA GLU A 244 19.69 -10.49 -0.09
C GLU A 244 19.10 -9.13 0.36
N THR A 245 19.13 -8.88 1.66
CA THR A 245 18.60 -7.62 2.21
C THR A 245 19.33 -6.39 1.65
N ASP A 246 20.63 -6.46 1.44
CA ASP A 246 21.42 -5.36 0.89
C ASP A 246 21.02 -5.04 -0.56
N ASP A 247 20.70 -6.02 -1.38
CA ASP A 247 20.21 -5.80 -2.75
C ASP A 247 18.83 -5.13 -2.74
N VAL A 248 17.97 -5.51 -1.80
CA VAL A 248 16.68 -4.85 -1.59
C VAL A 248 16.87 -3.39 -1.15
N MET A 249 17.82 -3.13 -0.25
CA MET A 249 18.10 -1.77 0.20
C MET A 249 18.70 -0.92 -0.91
N ARG A 250 19.57 -1.48 -1.75
CA ARG A 250 20.07 -0.79 -2.95
C ARG A 250 18.94 -0.45 -3.92
N TYR A 251 18.00 -1.37 -4.16
CA TYR A 251 16.82 -1.07 -4.98
C TYR A 251 16.02 0.11 -4.42
N PHE A 252 15.86 0.20 -3.11
CA PHE A 252 15.16 1.33 -2.49
C PHE A 252 15.95 2.65 -2.60
N THR A 253 17.26 2.61 -2.31
CA THR A 253 18.07 3.84 -2.25
C THR A 253 18.42 4.38 -3.62
N ASP A 254 18.67 3.51 -4.58
CA ASP A 254 19.24 3.88 -5.87
C ASP A 254 18.18 4.02 -6.97
N PHE A 255 17.01 3.40 -6.79
CA PHE A 255 15.93 3.46 -7.78
C PHE A 255 14.57 3.83 -7.21
N ALA A 256 13.96 2.95 -6.40
CA ALA A 256 12.54 3.08 -6.06
C ALA A 256 12.25 4.34 -5.23
N GLY A 257 13.10 4.68 -4.27
CA GLY A 257 12.99 5.88 -3.47
C GLY A 257 13.12 7.16 -4.30
N PRO A 258 14.20 7.35 -5.06
CA PRO A 258 14.37 8.51 -5.95
C PRO A 258 13.23 8.67 -6.97
N ALA A 259 12.79 7.60 -7.64
CA ALA A 259 11.68 7.63 -8.58
C ALA A 259 10.37 8.02 -7.90
N THR A 260 10.05 7.37 -6.77
CA THR A 260 8.89 7.68 -5.94
C THR A 260 8.89 9.13 -5.46
N ARG A 261 10.06 9.64 -5.05
CA ARG A 261 10.21 11.04 -4.62
C ARG A 261 9.85 12.03 -5.72
N LYS A 262 10.35 11.81 -6.95
CA LYS A 262 10.01 12.66 -8.11
C LYS A 262 8.49 12.67 -8.35
N ILE A 263 7.85 11.51 -8.32
CA ILE A 263 6.40 11.37 -8.53
C ILE A 263 5.61 12.07 -7.42
N VAL A 264 5.90 11.78 -6.16
CA VAL A 264 5.19 12.38 -5.02
C VAL A 264 5.39 13.89 -4.96
N SER A 265 6.60 14.38 -5.23
CA SER A 265 6.87 15.83 -5.27
C SER A 265 6.03 16.53 -6.33
N ALA A 266 5.88 15.93 -7.52
CA ALA A 266 5.01 16.49 -8.55
C ALA A 266 3.54 16.58 -8.10
N TYR A 267 3.03 15.54 -7.44
CA TYR A 267 1.68 15.57 -6.86
C TYR A 267 1.50 16.66 -5.79
N LEU A 268 2.52 16.88 -4.96
CA LEU A 268 2.48 17.94 -3.94
C LEU A 268 2.55 19.35 -4.52
N GLU A 269 2.99 19.48 -5.76
CA GLU A 269 2.99 20.71 -6.56
C GLU A 269 1.74 20.82 -7.47
N ASP A 270 0.70 20.03 -7.20
CA ASP A 270 -0.53 19.95 -7.98
C ASP A 270 -0.30 19.63 -9.47
N ARG A 271 0.77 18.87 -9.78
CA ARG A 271 1.09 18.41 -11.15
C ARG A 271 0.89 16.90 -11.25
N VAL A 272 0.35 16.46 -12.40
CA VAL A 272 0.35 15.03 -12.76
C VAL A 272 1.66 14.72 -13.47
N PRO A 273 2.56 13.92 -12.87
CA PRO A 273 3.84 13.59 -13.50
C PRO A 273 3.65 12.55 -14.61
N ASP A 274 4.53 12.54 -15.60
CA ASP A 274 4.81 11.32 -16.33
C ASP A 274 5.57 10.37 -15.43
N HIS A 275 4.91 9.30 -14.99
CA HIS A 275 5.46 8.36 -14.03
C HIS A 275 6.62 7.56 -14.63
N GLU A 276 6.52 7.20 -15.92
CA GLU A 276 7.56 6.44 -16.61
C GLU A 276 8.81 7.29 -16.80
N ASP A 277 8.65 8.55 -17.19
CA ASP A 277 9.76 9.49 -17.32
C ASP A 277 10.45 9.76 -15.97
N CYS A 278 9.69 9.87 -14.87
CA CYS A 278 10.25 10.00 -13.53
C CYS A 278 11.15 8.82 -13.14
N ALA A 279 10.73 7.60 -13.47
CA ALA A 279 11.50 6.39 -13.20
C ALA A 279 12.67 6.20 -14.17
N ALA A 280 12.44 6.45 -15.47
CA ALA A 280 13.48 6.39 -16.50
C ALA A 280 14.63 7.37 -16.23
N ALA A 281 14.33 8.56 -15.74
CA ALA A 281 15.34 9.56 -15.36
C ALA A 281 16.26 9.09 -14.23
N VAL A 282 15.78 8.17 -13.37
CA VAL A 282 16.61 7.57 -12.31
C VAL A 282 17.47 6.42 -12.84
N ILE A 283 16.90 5.59 -13.72
CA ILE A 283 17.61 4.45 -14.33
C ILE A 283 18.75 4.94 -15.24
N ASN A 284 18.50 6.01 -15.98
CA ASN A 284 19.45 6.55 -16.97
C ASN A 284 20.40 7.61 -16.36
N ASP A 285 20.39 7.82 -15.05
CA ASP A 285 21.31 8.71 -14.37
C ASP A 285 22.73 8.12 -14.47
N PRO A 286 23.71 8.86 -15.10
CA PRO A 286 25.08 8.36 -15.27
C PRO A 286 25.76 7.98 -13.95
N ASP A 287 25.38 8.64 -12.85
CA ASP A 287 25.90 8.36 -11.51
C ASP A 287 25.30 7.06 -10.92
N ALA A 288 24.23 6.53 -11.50
CA ALA A 288 23.63 5.27 -11.05
C ALA A 288 24.55 4.07 -11.33
N GLU A 289 25.28 4.03 -12.47
CA GLU A 289 26.23 2.97 -12.79
C GLU A 289 27.47 2.96 -11.86
N GLY A 290 27.86 4.12 -11.31
CA GLY A 290 28.93 4.23 -10.32
C GLY A 290 28.57 3.71 -8.93
N ARG A 291 27.28 3.58 -8.62
CA ARG A 291 26.74 3.06 -7.34
C ARG A 291 26.59 1.54 -7.33
N VAL A 292 26.77 0.91 -8.49
CA VAL A 292 26.54 -0.56 -8.70
C VAL A 292 27.83 -1.38 -8.53
N ARG A 293 28.97 -0.78 -8.13
CA ARG A 293 30.24 -1.49 -7.93
C ARG A 293 30.63 -1.62 -6.47
#